data_744483a5485017e60707cffc1338acb7
#
_entry.id   744483a5485017e60707cffc1338acb7
#
_cell.length_a   1.000
_cell.length_b   1.000
_cell.length_c   1.000
_cell.angle_alpha   90.00
_cell.angle_beta   90.00
_cell.angle_gamma   90.00
#
_symmetry.space_group_name_H-M   'P 1'
#
loop_
_entity.id
_entity.type
_entity.pdbx_description
1 polymer ?
#
loop_
_entity_poly.entity_id
_entity_poly.type
_entity_poly.pdbx_seq_one_letter_code
_entity_poly.pdbx_strand_id
1 'polypeptide(L)'
;MNKNLKNYAYMSFALALATTMASCSDDNNKVEIQETDAAYVGKEVGNFTADEWYPGGKLGTTENTGSSSYSDQTPAVDNDPELFKQFFIGEQMFERQYSWNTGAFKGLGPASVRSSCFDCHPEYGHGKRKEQYETRYGTGNGYLLVVYHPVDSANSNDGGYVAEVTGMPQTQAQSPFLPPIDESKINMSWEHVNKMETEEIPSMQFPDGEKFDLIYLEISIPKSAFNTSPTPYETGNGAVAVRLESTIGIGGTGLVDAIPNEAIKAQYASEASYFKKAGLDVKEYINPSFWDADKNDFTAGAYYTTFGRDSKYATGGVHADGSTFDPNTSELNKKIVKRFTYALTRGSLQDGPGANAIWNITNVTRQDRPCLYTTAPWAKAMSENKDVIAAIKKDPTSPYYADGTDEGIKEAVANLLNPKTNQFDNQWHNFKPEQSMDDFYAFMVWHRGLAVPRARNLNDPQVQQGKKLFMEWGCANCHKPSWKTGDDNYVTSKYIADKKLPRYQNQTIYPYSDFVQHKLYMMNDIHGSWCRTTPLWGRGLSYVNTGAEDRLHDCRARNEVEAIMWHCYSKKSHAYSSAMKFYKASKSDRDAVVKFLRSI
;
A
#
# COMPACT_ATOMS: atom_id res chain seq x y z
N MET A 1 14.81 -53.25 -19.12
CA MET A 1 14.44 -52.40 -20.27
C MET A 1 14.40 -50.97 -19.86
N ASN A 2 15.36 -50.30 -20.30
CA ASN A 2 15.81 -48.93 -20.39
C ASN A 2 15.01 -47.80 -19.73
N LYS A 3 15.61 -47.27 -18.63
CA LYS A 3 15.26 -46.01 -17.99
C LYS A 3 15.67 -44.76 -18.81
N ASN A 4 16.27 -44.91 -19.96
CA ASN A 4 16.87 -43.80 -20.73
C ASN A 4 15.96 -43.22 -21.84
N LEU A 5 14.75 -43.73 -22.04
CA LEU A 5 13.82 -43.19 -23.06
C LEU A 5 12.87 -42.12 -22.54
N LYS A 6 12.74 -41.94 -21.21
CA LYS A 6 11.86 -40.90 -20.66
C LYS A 6 12.47 -39.49 -20.60
N ASN A 7 13.79 -39.41 -20.55
CA ASN A 7 14.47 -38.12 -20.45
C ASN A 7 14.62 -37.37 -21.79
N TYR A 8 14.51 -38.07 -22.93
CA TYR A 8 14.54 -37.41 -24.24
C TYR A 8 13.19 -36.80 -24.66
N ALA A 9 12.09 -37.29 -24.14
CA ALA A 9 10.76 -36.74 -24.44
C ALA A 9 10.50 -35.40 -23.74
N TYR A 10 11.10 -35.16 -22.58
CA TYR A 10 10.95 -33.88 -21.86
C TYR A 10 11.87 -32.77 -22.40
N MET A 11 13.04 -33.09 -22.94
CA MET A 11 13.92 -32.10 -23.58
C MET A 11 13.38 -31.62 -24.94
N SER A 12 12.71 -32.47 -25.69
CA SER A 12 12.13 -32.08 -26.98
C SER A 12 10.86 -31.25 -26.86
N PHE A 13 10.13 -31.34 -25.75
CA PHE A 13 8.94 -30.52 -25.50
C PHE A 13 9.29 -29.11 -24.96
N ALA A 14 10.39 -28.99 -24.24
CA ALA A 14 10.87 -27.68 -23.74
C ALA A 14 11.44 -26.81 -24.86
N LEU A 15 11.98 -27.40 -25.94
CA LEU A 15 12.55 -26.64 -27.07
C LEU A 15 11.48 -26.24 -28.11
N ALA A 16 10.31 -26.91 -28.15
CA ALA A 16 9.24 -26.60 -29.10
C ALA A 16 8.25 -25.54 -28.59
N LEU A 17 8.25 -25.21 -27.27
CA LEU A 17 7.41 -24.15 -26.71
C LEU A 17 8.09 -22.76 -26.71
N ALA A 18 9.37 -22.70 -27.06
CA ALA A 18 10.12 -21.44 -27.08
C ALA A 18 9.99 -20.66 -28.40
N THR A 19 9.24 -21.14 -29.39
CA THR A 19 9.19 -20.52 -30.72
C THR A 19 7.84 -20.01 -31.20
N THR A 20 6.81 -19.94 -30.33
CA THR A 20 5.47 -19.47 -30.76
C THR A 20 4.83 -18.42 -29.88
N MET A 21 5.61 -17.62 -29.15
CA MET A 21 5.12 -16.40 -28.48
C MET A 21 5.85 -15.15 -29.01
N ALA A 22 5.93 -15.02 -30.33
CA ALA A 22 6.16 -13.72 -30.96
C ALA A 22 4.81 -13.01 -31.09
N SER A 23 4.29 -12.48 -29.98
CA SER A 23 3.21 -11.51 -29.97
C SER A 23 3.86 -10.13 -30.00
N CYS A 24 3.51 -9.36 -31.01
CA CYS A 24 3.93 -7.97 -31.19
C CYS A 24 3.53 -7.13 -29.96
N SER A 25 4.48 -6.90 -29.10
CA SER A 25 4.51 -5.75 -28.20
C SER A 25 5.83 -5.04 -28.45
N ASP A 26 5.82 -3.72 -28.49
CA ASP A 26 7.01 -2.87 -28.62
C ASP A 26 7.96 -3.10 -27.42
N ASP A 27 8.72 -4.19 -27.47
CA ASP A 27 9.63 -4.65 -26.41
C ASP A 27 11.00 -3.94 -26.46
N ASN A 28 11.10 -2.81 -27.15
CA ASN A 28 12.38 -2.11 -27.33
C ASN A 28 12.92 -1.44 -26.06
N ASN A 29 12.23 -1.52 -24.90
CA ASN A 29 12.67 -0.88 -23.67
C ASN A 29 12.97 -1.88 -22.52
N LYS A 30 12.98 -3.18 -22.75
CA LYS A 30 13.44 -4.14 -21.74
C LYS A 30 14.97 -4.16 -21.70
N VAL A 31 15.56 -3.36 -20.83
CA VAL A 31 16.96 -3.50 -20.47
C VAL A 31 17.07 -4.74 -19.56
N GLU A 32 17.42 -5.90 -20.15
CA GLU A 32 17.81 -7.08 -19.37
C GLU A 32 19.08 -6.75 -18.58
N ILE A 33 18.94 -6.63 -17.27
CA ILE A 33 20.07 -6.42 -16.36
C ILE A 33 20.63 -7.81 -16.02
N GLN A 34 21.70 -8.23 -16.71
CA GLN A 34 22.47 -9.39 -16.30
C GLN A 34 23.33 -9.02 -15.08
N GLU A 35 23.24 -9.81 -14.02
CA GLU A 35 24.10 -9.60 -12.85
C GLU A 35 25.54 -10.00 -13.15
N THR A 36 26.45 -9.04 -13.02
CA THR A 36 27.90 -9.24 -13.19
C THR A 36 28.68 -8.82 -11.96
N ASP A 37 28.02 -8.64 -10.84
CA ASP A 37 28.50 -7.84 -9.71
C ASP A 37 29.07 -8.63 -8.52
N ALA A 38 29.02 -9.97 -8.54
CA ALA A 38 29.45 -10.80 -7.39
C ALA A 38 30.86 -10.45 -6.85
N ALA A 39 31.77 -10.02 -7.72
CA ALA A 39 33.12 -9.62 -7.32
C ALA A 39 33.20 -8.23 -6.65
N TYR A 40 32.14 -7.43 -6.75
CA TYR A 40 32.08 -6.04 -6.33
C TYR A 40 31.18 -5.79 -5.13
N VAL A 41 30.28 -6.71 -4.80
CA VAL A 41 29.34 -6.58 -3.68
C VAL A 41 30.09 -6.21 -2.39
N GLY A 42 29.60 -5.17 -1.70
CA GLY A 42 30.19 -4.66 -0.48
C GLY A 42 31.50 -3.86 -0.66
N LYS A 43 31.86 -3.49 -1.90
CA LYS A 43 33.00 -2.63 -2.19
C LYS A 43 32.55 -1.27 -2.74
N GLU A 44 33.35 -0.24 -2.56
CA GLU A 44 33.16 1.03 -3.24
C GLU A 44 33.38 0.87 -4.75
N VAL A 45 32.45 1.40 -5.55
CA VAL A 45 32.52 1.33 -7.01
C VAL A 45 32.00 2.64 -7.63
N GLY A 46 32.86 3.33 -8.36
CA GLY A 46 32.51 4.61 -8.97
C GLY A 46 32.03 5.63 -7.94
N ASN A 47 30.76 6.05 -8.05
CA ASN A 47 30.11 6.99 -7.13
C ASN A 47 29.20 6.31 -6.08
N PHE A 48 29.33 5.00 -5.88
CA PHE A 48 28.65 4.23 -4.85
C PHE A 48 29.58 3.85 -3.71
N THR A 49 29.11 4.04 -2.49
CA THR A 49 29.77 3.53 -1.29
C THR A 49 29.53 2.03 -1.12
N ALA A 50 30.35 1.37 -0.32
CA ALA A 50 30.21 -0.05 -0.02
C ALA A 50 28.85 -0.40 0.62
N ASP A 51 28.29 0.50 1.42
CA ASP A 51 27.00 0.28 2.11
C ASP A 51 25.79 0.37 1.16
N GLU A 52 25.89 1.04 0.03
CA GLU A 52 24.79 1.16 -0.94
C GLU A 52 24.43 -0.15 -1.65
N TRP A 53 25.29 -1.17 -1.57
CA TRP A 53 24.93 -2.53 -1.96
C TRP A 53 23.83 -3.13 -1.09
N TYR A 54 23.66 -2.62 0.12
CA TYR A 54 22.72 -3.10 1.13
C TYR A 54 21.63 -2.04 1.44
N PRO A 55 20.62 -1.88 0.55
CA PRO A 55 19.64 -0.79 0.69
C PRO A 55 18.88 -0.82 2.01
N GLY A 56 18.62 -2.01 2.58
CA GLY A 56 18.03 -2.18 3.91
C GLY A 56 19.05 -2.13 5.07
N GLY A 57 20.31 -1.77 4.80
CA GLY A 57 21.41 -1.97 5.73
C GLY A 57 21.72 -3.44 5.96
N LYS A 58 22.68 -3.74 6.83
CA LYS A 58 23.13 -5.13 7.10
C LYS A 58 22.08 -5.99 7.82
N LEU A 59 21.16 -5.35 8.55
CA LEU A 59 20.10 -6.07 9.29
C LEU A 59 18.83 -6.27 8.45
N GLY A 60 18.69 -5.59 7.30
CA GLY A 60 17.45 -5.56 6.55
C GLY A 60 17.55 -5.92 5.07
N THR A 61 18.77 -6.26 4.57
CA THR A 61 18.97 -6.60 3.15
C THR A 61 19.12 -8.10 2.99
N THR A 62 18.40 -8.68 2.00
CA THR A 62 18.67 -10.04 1.52
C THR A 62 19.63 -10.03 0.34
N GLU A 63 20.48 -11.05 0.25
CA GLU A 63 21.36 -11.29 -0.91
C GLU A 63 20.58 -11.84 -2.12
N ASN A 64 19.36 -12.31 -1.92
CA ASN A 64 18.51 -12.84 -2.98
C ASN A 64 18.03 -11.71 -3.90
N THR A 65 18.25 -11.89 -5.21
CA THR A 65 17.82 -10.98 -6.28
C THR A 65 16.95 -11.71 -7.32
N GLY A 66 16.53 -12.92 -7.00
CA GLY A 66 15.67 -13.76 -7.85
C GLY A 66 14.18 -13.49 -7.63
N SER A 67 13.37 -14.40 -8.17
CA SER A 67 11.90 -14.31 -8.19
C SER A 67 11.22 -14.51 -6.83
N SER A 68 11.95 -14.84 -5.78
CA SER A 68 11.45 -14.93 -4.40
C SER A 68 12.02 -13.85 -3.48
N SER A 69 12.75 -12.88 -4.03
CA SER A 69 13.45 -11.88 -3.22
C SER A 69 12.52 -10.96 -2.41
N TYR A 70 11.26 -10.85 -2.81
CA TYR A 70 10.28 -10.02 -2.09
C TYR A 70 9.65 -10.73 -0.89
N SER A 71 9.69 -12.07 -0.83
CA SER A 71 9.22 -12.84 0.32
C SER A 71 10.30 -13.18 1.34
N ASP A 72 11.57 -12.85 1.05
CA ASP A 72 12.67 -13.18 1.95
C ASP A 72 12.60 -12.42 3.28
N GLN A 73 13.03 -13.11 4.32
CA GLN A 73 13.22 -12.52 5.63
C GLN A 73 14.53 -11.73 5.74
N THR A 74 14.55 -10.81 6.68
CA THR A 74 15.74 -10.02 7.00
C THR A 74 16.76 -10.83 7.80
N PRO A 75 18.09 -10.50 7.72
CA PRO A 75 19.10 -11.06 8.62
C PRO A 75 18.77 -10.89 10.11
N ALA A 76 18.02 -9.85 10.48
CA ALA A 76 17.56 -9.68 11.87
C ALA A 76 16.58 -10.78 12.31
N VAL A 77 15.83 -11.36 11.38
CA VAL A 77 14.96 -12.52 11.61
C VAL A 77 15.78 -13.80 11.60
N ASP A 78 16.65 -13.99 10.59
CA ASP A 78 17.47 -15.21 10.44
C ASP A 78 18.36 -15.50 11.65
N ASN A 79 18.86 -14.47 12.31
CA ASN A 79 19.76 -14.60 13.45
C ASN A 79 19.04 -14.91 14.78
N ASP A 80 17.70 -14.99 14.81
CA ASP A 80 16.91 -15.32 16.01
C ASP A 80 15.94 -16.47 15.71
N PRO A 81 16.14 -17.68 16.30
CA PRO A 81 15.30 -18.85 16.01
C PRO A 81 13.81 -18.67 16.36
N GLU A 82 13.48 -17.82 17.34
CA GLU A 82 12.10 -17.52 17.68
C GLU A 82 11.45 -16.65 16.59
N LEU A 83 12.13 -15.57 16.19
CA LEU A 83 11.66 -14.70 15.13
C LEU A 83 11.54 -15.43 13.79
N PHE A 84 12.52 -16.28 13.48
CA PHE A 84 12.50 -17.12 12.28
C PHE A 84 11.24 -18.01 12.24
N LYS A 85 10.92 -18.70 13.34
CA LYS A 85 9.70 -19.50 13.43
C LYS A 85 8.44 -18.65 13.26
N GLN A 86 8.37 -17.50 13.92
CA GLN A 86 7.21 -16.63 13.88
C GLN A 86 7.03 -15.99 12.49
N PHE A 87 8.12 -15.73 11.78
CA PHE A 87 8.08 -15.19 10.43
C PHE A 87 7.27 -16.11 9.50
N PHE A 88 7.57 -17.39 9.46
CA PHE A 88 6.84 -18.33 8.61
C PHE A 88 5.37 -18.52 9.01
N ILE A 89 5.05 -18.47 10.30
CA ILE A 89 3.65 -18.48 10.76
C ILE A 89 2.92 -17.23 10.26
N GLY A 90 3.56 -16.07 10.35
CA GLY A 90 3.01 -14.81 9.89
C GLY A 90 2.83 -14.75 8.36
N GLU A 91 3.76 -15.32 7.62
CA GLU A 91 3.67 -15.47 6.16
C GLU A 91 2.44 -16.28 5.75
N GLN A 92 2.23 -17.45 6.39
CA GLN A 92 1.04 -18.25 6.15
C GLN A 92 -0.26 -17.49 6.41
N MET A 93 -0.25 -16.53 7.34
CA MET A 93 -1.42 -15.69 7.58
C MET A 93 -1.63 -14.65 6.49
N PHE A 94 -0.56 -14.11 5.94
CA PHE A 94 -0.62 -13.16 4.82
C PHE A 94 -1.15 -13.83 3.55
N GLU A 95 -0.66 -15.02 3.25
CA GLU A 95 -1.07 -15.80 2.09
C GLU A 95 -2.44 -16.47 2.26
N ARG A 96 -2.87 -16.63 3.51
CA ARG A 96 -4.09 -17.37 3.85
C ARG A 96 -5.30 -16.78 3.12
N GLN A 97 -6.05 -17.68 2.50
CA GLN A 97 -7.43 -17.43 2.10
C GLN A 97 -8.34 -17.51 3.32
N TYR A 98 -8.88 -16.40 3.75
CA TYR A 98 -9.93 -16.37 4.75
C TYR A 98 -11.24 -16.83 4.09
N SER A 99 -11.98 -17.70 4.76
CA SER A 99 -13.20 -18.31 4.22
C SER A 99 -14.34 -18.21 5.22
N TRP A 100 -15.58 -18.30 4.72
CA TRP A 100 -16.80 -18.20 5.52
C TRP A 100 -17.18 -19.52 6.23
N ASN A 101 -16.20 -20.32 6.64
CA ASN A 101 -16.46 -21.69 7.13
C ASN A 101 -16.23 -21.87 8.63
N THR A 102 -15.62 -20.92 9.32
CA THR A 102 -15.25 -21.03 10.74
C THR A 102 -15.58 -19.76 11.52
N GLY A 103 -15.76 -19.90 12.85
CA GLY A 103 -16.05 -18.80 13.76
C GLY A 103 -17.50 -18.27 13.68
N ALA A 104 -17.80 -17.26 14.48
CA ALA A 104 -19.13 -16.64 14.55
C ALA A 104 -19.56 -16.00 13.23
N PHE A 105 -18.62 -15.37 12.54
CA PHE A 105 -18.78 -14.84 11.19
C PHE A 105 -18.09 -15.70 10.14
N LYS A 106 -17.86 -16.98 10.45
CA LYS A 106 -17.32 -18.00 9.56
C LYS A 106 -15.92 -17.71 9.03
N GLY A 107 -15.09 -16.97 9.80
CA GLY A 107 -13.67 -16.72 9.52
C GLY A 107 -13.38 -15.63 8.49
N LEU A 108 -14.42 -15.08 7.86
CA LEU A 108 -14.39 -13.88 7.03
C LEU A 108 -15.64 -13.10 7.39
N GLY A 109 -15.53 -11.79 7.56
CA GLY A 109 -16.68 -10.96 7.93
C GLY A 109 -17.81 -11.00 6.91
N PRO A 110 -19.02 -10.63 7.30
CA PRO A 110 -20.22 -10.69 6.45
C PRO A 110 -20.12 -9.83 5.20
N ALA A 111 -19.28 -8.79 5.22
CA ALA A 111 -18.81 -8.05 4.05
C ALA A 111 -17.31 -7.83 4.17
N SER A 112 -16.60 -7.84 3.05
CA SER A 112 -15.14 -7.69 2.98
C SER A 112 -14.71 -6.98 1.70
N VAL A 113 -13.51 -6.42 1.72
CA VAL A 113 -12.87 -5.93 0.49
C VAL A 113 -12.28 -7.10 -0.28
N ARG A 114 -11.54 -7.96 0.43
CA ARG A 114 -10.89 -9.17 -0.11
C ARG A 114 -10.83 -10.25 0.96
N SER A 115 -10.56 -11.45 0.51
CA SER A 115 -10.44 -12.62 1.37
C SER A 115 -8.99 -13.01 1.68
N SER A 116 -8.00 -12.33 1.09
CA SER A 116 -6.58 -12.55 1.36
C SER A 116 -5.80 -11.24 1.26
N CYS A 117 -4.75 -11.11 2.08
CA CYS A 117 -3.81 -10.00 1.96
C CYS A 117 -2.97 -10.13 0.68
N PHE A 118 -2.69 -11.37 0.26
CA PHE A 118 -1.95 -11.68 -0.96
C PHE A 118 -2.65 -11.18 -2.23
N ASP A 119 -3.98 -11.11 -2.23
CA ASP A 119 -4.74 -10.55 -3.35
C ASP A 119 -4.54 -9.03 -3.51
N CYS A 120 -4.20 -8.33 -2.43
CA CYS A 120 -3.86 -6.90 -2.47
C CYS A 120 -2.39 -6.65 -2.78
N HIS A 121 -1.51 -7.51 -2.27
CA HIS A 121 -0.06 -7.40 -2.46
C HIS A 121 0.45 -8.62 -3.25
N PRO A 122 0.14 -8.71 -4.55
CA PRO A 122 0.50 -9.88 -5.35
C PRO A 122 2.01 -10.08 -5.33
N GLU A 123 2.43 -11.29 -4.96
CA GLU A 123 3.84 -11.65 -4.82
C GLU A 123 4.62 -10.63 -3.94
N TYR A 124 3.99 -10.12 -2.85
CA TYR A 124 4.54 -9.13 -1.90
C TYR A 124 4.89 -7.76 -2.52
N GLY A 125 4.59 -7.59 -3.79
CA GLY A 125 4.94 -6.42 -4.57
C GLY A 125 3.89 -5.31 -4.58
N HIS A 126 4.04 -4.45 -5.55
CA HIS A 126 3.09 -3.40 -5.91
C HIS A 126 1.87 -4.01 -6.61
N GLY A 127 0.72 -3.32 -6.56
CA GLY A 127 -0.46 -3.72 -7.33
C GLY A 127 -0.15 -3.79 -8.83
N LYS A 128 -0.98 -4.53 -9.55
CA LYS A 128 -0.87 -4.73 -11.00
C LYS A 128 -2.04 -4.06 -11.70
N ARG A 129 -1.77 -3.47 -12.86
CA ARG A 129 -2.83 -2.92 -13.71
C ARG A 129 -3.77 -4.03 -14.20
N LYS A 130 -5.06 -3.76 -14.16
CA LYS A 130 -6.14 -4.62 -14.66
C LYS A 130 -7.16 -3.78 -15.42
N GLU A 131 -7.88 -4.42 -16.33
CA GLU A 131 -8.90 -3.77 -17.16
C GLU A 131 -10.27 -3.68 -16.47
N GLN A 132 -10.45 -4.43 -15.38
CA GLN A 132 -11.69 -4.45 -14.60
C GLN A 132 -11.39 -4.37 -13.10
N TYR A 133 -12.31 -3.77 -12.36
CA TYR A 133 -12.27 -3.81 -10.91
C TYR A 133 -12.85 -5.15 -10.43
N GLU A 134 -11.99 -6.00 -9.90
CA GLU A 134 -12.38 -7.29 -9.34
C GLU A 134 -11.63 -7.54 -8.04
N THR A 135 -12.35 -7.98 -7.02
CA THR A 135 -11.80 -8.28 -5.69
C THR A 135 -11.91 -9.76 -5.31
N ARG A 136 -12.43 -10.59 -6.19
CA ARG A 136 -12.54 -12.04 -5.96
C ARG A 136 -11.15 -12.66 -5.78
N TYR A 137 -11.12 -13.73 -5.00
CA TYR A 137 -9.91 -14.49 -4.78
C TYR A 137 -9.22 -14.88 -6.10
N GLY A 138 -7.89 -14.75 -6.11
CA GLY A 138 -7.05 -15.06 -7.25
C GLY A 138 -7.03 -14.00 -8.37
N THR A 139 -7.78 -12.90 -8.24
CA THR A 139 -7.73 -11.82 -9.24
C THR A 139 -6.57 -10.85 -9.02
N GLY A 140 -6.03 -10.78 -7.81
CA GLY A 140 -4.75 -10.16 -7.40
C GLY A 140 -4.33 -8.88 -8.12
N ASN A 141 -5.15 -7.81 -8.07
CA ASN A 141 -4.80 -6.54 -8.70
C ASN A 141 -4.29 -5.46 -7.70
N GLY A 142 -4.55 -5.65 -6.40
CA GLY A 142 -4.15 -4.70 -5.38
C GLY A 142 -4.92 -3.38 -5.37
N TYR A 143 -5.99 -3.24 -6.13
CA TYR A 143 -6.76 -2.00 -6.17
C TYR A 143 -7.69 -1.85 -4.97
N LEU A 144 -7.74 -0.63 -4.47
CA LEU A 144 -8.66 -0.16 -3.44
C LEU A 144 -9.46 1.02 -3.99
N LEU A 145 -10.77 1.00 -3.78
CA LEU A 145 -11.63 2.13 -4.12
C LEU A 145 -11.40 3.27 -3.12
N VAL A 146 -11.31 4.49 -3.64
CA VAL A 146 -11.40 5.73 -2.87
C VAL A 146 -12.68 6.42 -3.29
N VAL A 147 -13.67 6.47 -2.40
CA VAL A 147 -15.01 6.99 -2.67
C VAL A 147 -15.25 8.22 -1.79
N TYR A 148 -15.65 9.33 -2.38
CA TYR A 148 -15.79 10.61 -1.69
C TYR A 148 -16.88 11.49 -2.32
N HIS A 149 -17.38 12.46 -1.55
CA HIS A 149 -18.20 13.54 -2.07
C HIS A 149 -17.28 14.68 -2.50
N PRO A 150 -17.16 15.01 -3.79
CA PRO A 150 -16.25 16.06 -4.25
C PRO A 150 -16.71 17.43 -3.74
N VAL A 151 -15.78 18.28 -3.34
CA VAL A 151 -16.07 19.68 -2.93
C VAL A 151 -16.36 20.54 -4.16
N ASP A 152 -15.65 20.26 -5.23
CA ASP A 152 -15.84 20.87 -6.55
C ASP A 152 -15.77 19.79 -7.64
N SER A 153 -15.97 20.18 -8.89
CA SER A 153 -15.86 19.29 -10.03
C SER A 153 -14.41 18.94 -10.40
N ALA A 154 -13.44 19.55 -9.75
CA ALA A 154 -12.03 19.21 -9.91
C ALA A 154 -11.73 17.89 -9.17
N ASN A 155 -10.79 17.15 -9.65
CA ASN A 155 -10.34 15.82 -9.28
C ASN A 155 -9.77 15.66 -7.85
N SER A 156 -10.37 16.30 -6.86
CA SER A 156 -9.89 16.31 -5.49
C SER A 156 -10.71 15.33 -4.66
N ASN A 157 -10.04 14.51 -3.86
CA ASN A 157 -10.67 13.75 -2.80
C ASN A 157 -10.65 14.52 -1.47
N ASP A 158 -10.50 15.82 -1.50
CA ASP A 158 -10.67 16.73 -0.35
C ASP A 158 -12.15 16.85 0.04
N GLY A 159 -13.01 16.09 -0.62
CA GLY A 159 -14.42 15.99 -0.34
C GLY A 159 -14.75 15.22 0.94
N GLY A 160 -15.99 15.33 1.35
CA GLY A 160 -16.50 14.71 2.56
C GLY A 160 -16.43 13.18 2.52
N TYR A 161 -16.23 12.58 3.67
CA TYR A 161 -16.31 11.14 3.89
C TYR A 161 -17.70 10.60 3.49
N VAL A 162 -17.73 9.53 2.72
CA VAL A 162 -18.97 8.81 2.34
C VAL A 162 -19.30 7.83 3.46
N ALA A 163 -20.21 8.24 4.35
CA ALA A 163 -20.51 7.51 5.58
C ALA A 163 -21.31 6.21 5.36
N GLU A 164 -21.87 6.03 4.17
CA GLU A 164 -22.64 4.86 3.77
C GLU A 164 -21.76 3.65 3.44
N VAL A 165 -20.47 3.89 3.16
CA VAL A 165 -19.47 2.86 2.93
C VAL A 165 -18.30 3.06 3.87
N THR A 166 -17.47 2.03 4.03
CA THR A 166 -16.24 2.12 4.83
C THR A 166 -15.15 2.90 4.09
N GLY A 167 -14.14 3.39 4.80
CA GLY A 167 -12.98 4.04 4.17
C GLY A 167 -12.16 3.13 3.23
N MET A 168 -12.38 1.82 3.34
CA MET A 168 -11.97 0.80 2.35
C MET A 168 -13.25 0.10 1.91
N PRO A 169 -13.93 0.58 0.84
CA PRO A 169 -15.25 0.10 0.44
C PRO A 169 -15.27 -1.38 0.13
N GLN A 170 -16.23 -2.07 0.73
CA GLN A 170 -16.38 -3.51 0.61
C GLN A 170 -17.22 -3.85 -0.62
N THR A 171 -16.72 -4.78 -1.42
CA THR A 171 -17.36 -5.21 -2.68
C THR A 171 -17.68 -6.71 -2.69
N GLN A 172 -17.35 -7.43 -1.61
CA GLN A 172 -17.72 -8.82 -1.39
C GLN A 172 -18.62 -8.94 -0.17
N ALA A 173 -19.56 -9.88 -0.20
CA ALA A 173 -20.39 -10.23 0.95
C ALA A 173 -20.67 -11.74 1.01
N GLN A 174 -20.86 -12.22 2.23
CA GLN A 174 -21.32 -13.58 2.50
C GLN A 174 -22.83 -13.66 2.29
N SER A 175 -23.28 -14.67 1.54
CA SER A 175 -24.73 -14.97 1.45
C SER A 175 -25.33 -15.14 2.86
N PRO A 176 -26.51 -14.58 3.13
CA PRO A 176 -27.47 -13.99 2.17
C PRO A 176 -27.29 -12.48 1.94
N PHE A 177 -26.26 -11.84 2.48
CA PHE A 177 -26.07 -10.39 2.37
C PHE A 177 -25.59 -10.00 0.96
N LEU A 178 -25.96 -8.77 0.58
CA LEU A 178 -25.42 -8.10 -0.59
C LEU A 178 -24.21 -7.24 -0.19
N PRO A 179 -23.16 -7.14 -1.02
CA PRO A 179 -22.04 -6.27 -0.70
C PRO A 179 -22.46 -4.79 -0.63
N PRO A 180 -21.80 -3.95 0.20
CA PRO A 180 -22.05 -2.51 0.21
C PRO A 180 -21.99 -1.86 -1.18
N ILE A 181 -21.05 -2.31 -2.01
CA ILE A 181 -20.94 -1.92 -3.42
C ILE A 181 -20.88 -3.18 -4.28
N ASP A 182 -21.76 -3.29 -5.25
CA ASP A 182 -21.77 -4.34 -6.27
C ASP A 182 -20.67 -4.07 -7.31
N GLU A 183 -19.54 -4.79 -7.22
CA GLU A 183 -18.39 -4.56 -8.10
C GLU A 183 -18.68 -4.84 -9.58
N SER A 184 -19.68 -5.69 -9.89
CA SER A 184 -20.06 -5.98 -11.27
C SER A 184 -20.63 -4.78 -12.03
N LYS A 185 -21.00 -3.74 -11.30
CA LYS A 185 -21.55 -2.47 -11.84
C LYS A 185 -20.53 -1.33 -11.87
N ILE A 186 -19.29 -1.56 -11.42
CA ILE A 186 -18.23 -0.57 -11.49
C ILE A 186 -17.75 -0.47 -12.94
N ASN A 187 -17.79 0.76 -13.48
CA ASN A 187 -17.23 1.03 -14.81
C ASN A 187 -15.80 1.51 -14.66
N MET A 188 -14.90 0.90 -15.43
CA MET A 188 -13.48 1.21 -15.41
C MET A 188 -12.90 1.09 -16.81
N SER A 189 -12.08 2.06 -17.24
CA SER A 189 -11.34 2.02 -18.49
C SER A 189 -10.02 2.76 -18.39
N TRP A 190 -9.05 2.33 -19.19
CA TRP A 190 -7.76 3.01 -19.34
C TRP A 190 -7.78 3.85 -20.60
N GLU A 191 -7.61 5.17 -20.43
CA GLU A 191 -7.66 6.14 -21.51
C GLU A 191 -6.26 6.67 -21.80
N HIS A 192 -5.97 6.95 -23.08
CA HIS A 192 -4.70 7.55 -23.47
C HIS A 192 -4.69 9.06 -23.29
N VAL A 193 -3.58 9.60 -22.84
CA VAL A 193 -3.33 11.04 -22.80
C VAL A 193 -3.00 11.51 -24.20
N ASN A 194 -3.88 12.28 -24.80
CA ASN A 194 -3.68 12.81 -26.14
C ASN A 194 -2.69 14.00 -26.18
N LYS A 195 -2.57 14.73 -25.07
CA LYS A 195 -1.74 15.93 -24.95
C LYS A 195 -1.33 16.14 -23.49
N MET A 196 -0.07 16.51 -23.26
CA MET A 196 0.38 16.97 -21.94
C MET A 196 -0.34 18.27 -21.56
N GLU A 197 -0.58 18.50 -20.27
CA GLU A 197 -1.10 19.78 -19.79
C GLU A 197 -0.07 20.90 -20.03
N THR A 198 1.21 20.59 -19.90
CA THR A 198 2.28 21.53 -20.21
C THR A 198 2.46 21.72 -21.72
N GLU A 199 2.54 23.00 -22.16
CA GLU A 199 2.80 23.34 -23.56
C GLU A 199 4.27 23.16 -23.97
N GLU A 200 5.17 22.96 -23.00
CA GLU A 200 6.60 22.73 -23.28
C GLU A 200 6.89 21.34 -23.85
N ILE A 201 5.91 20.43 -23.79
CA ILE A 201 5.93 19.11 -24.43
C ILE A 201 4.78 19.07 -25.43
N PRO A 202 4.99 19.53 -26.67
CA PRO A 202 3.91 19.73 -27.64
C PRO A 202 3.36 18.42 -28.23
N SER A 203 4.06 17.32 -28.08
CA SER A 203 3.65 15.99 -28.55
C SER A 203 4.16 14.91 -27.60
N MET A 204 3.57 13.71 -27.67
CA MET A 204 3.99 12.55 -26.88
C MET A 204 5.30 11.94 -27.43
N GLN A 205 6.35 12.78 -27.49
CA GLN A 205 7.63 12.47 -28.12
C GLN A 205 8.75 13.27 -27.46
N PHE A 206 9.89 12.62 -27.26
CA PHE A 206 11.14 13.27 -26.83
C PHE A 206 11.74 14.11 -27.98
N PRO A 207 12.63 15.07 -27.67
CA PRO A 207 13.28 15.90 -28.70
C PRO A 207 14.05 15.11 -29.75
N ASP A 208 14.52 13.91 -29.44
CA ASP A 208 15.25 13.02 -30.35
C ASP A 208 14.34 12.12 -31.21
N GLY A 209 13.03 12.22 -31.05
CA GLY A 209 12.05 11.50 -31.84
C GLY A 209 11.53 10.21 -31.21
N GLU A 210 12.08 9.75 -30.08
CA GLU A 210 11.54 8.61 -29.34
C GLU A 210 10.14 8.96 -28.79
N LYS A 211 9.16 8.07 -28.98
CA LYS A 211 7.78 8.28 -28.51
C LYS A 211 7.62 7.70 -27.10
N PHE A 212 6.75 8.34 -26.33
CA PHE A 212 6.21 7.80 -25.08
C PHE A 212 4.69 7.88 -25.11
N ASP A 213 4.05 7.07 -24.29
CA ASP A 213 2.60 7.02 -24.18
C ASP A 213 2.21 7.04 -22.69
N LEU A 214 1.22 7.85 -22.35
CA LEU A 214 0.70 7.94 -20.99
C LEU A 214 -0.76 7.51 -20.98
N ILE A 215 -1.13 6.72 -20.00
CA ILE A 215 -2.51 6.31 -19.77
C ILE A 215 -2.98 6.72 -18.39
N TYR A 216 -4.27 6.96 -18.24
CA TYR A 216 -4.91 7.29 -16.99
C TYR A 216 -6.22 6.52 -16.84
N LEU A 217 -6.69 6.42 -15.61
CA LEU A 217 -7.87 5.65 -15.28
C LEU A 217 -9.11 6.52 -15.23
N GLU A 218 -10.17 6.09 -15.93
CA GLU A 218 -11.54 6.53 -15.72
C GLU A 218 -12.30 5.46 -14.94
N ILE A 219 -12.95 5.87 -13.83
CA ILE A 219 -13.72 4.97 -13.00
C ILE A 219 -14.96 5.65 -12.45
N SER A 220 -16.09 4.93 -12.44
CA SER A 220 -17.34 5.40 -11.86
C SER A 220 -18.16 4.28 -11.23
N ILE A 221 -18.94 4.62 -10.22
CA ILE A 221 -19.87 3.73 -9.53
C ILE A 221 -21.27 4.32 -9.69
N PRO A 222 -22.22 3.67 -10.41
CA PRO A 222 -23.57 4.16 -10.54
C PRO A 222 -24.37 3.99 -9.23
N LYS A 223 -25.43 4.78 -9.03
CA LYS A 223 -26.29 4.69 -7.84
C LYS A 223 -26.79 3.25 -7.59
N SER A 224 -27.11 2.52 -8.65
CA SER A 224 -27.62 1.15 -8.56
C SER A 224 -26.61 0.11 -8.06
N ALA A 225 -25.34 0.47 -7.93
CA ALA A 225 -24.31 -0.40 -7.37
C ALA A 225 -24.30 -0.40 -5.83
N PHE A 226 -24.88 0.61 -5.19
CA PHE A 226 -24.87 0.72 -3.73
C PHE A 226 -26.04 -0.02 -3.09
N ASN A 227 -25.73 -0.93 -2.17
CA ASN A 227 -26.69 -1.68 -1.36
C ASN A 227 -26.72 -1.13 0.09
N THR A 228 -26.86 0.17 0.24
CA THR A 228 -26.93 0.88 1.53
C THR A 228 -28.22 1.68 1.64
N SER A 229 -28.65 2.05 2.85
CA SER A 229 -29.84 2.86 3.08
C SER A 229 -29.56 3.95 4.14
N PRO A 230 -29.52 5.23 3.77
CA PRO A 230 -29.66 5.76 2.39
C PRO A 230 -28.48 5.36 1.49
N THR A 231 -28.62 5.60 0.18
CA THR A 231 -27.48 5.51 -0.75
C THR A 231 -26.63 6.79 -0.68
N PRO A 232 -25.32 6.73 -1.03
CA PRO A 232 -24.48 7.94 -1.01
C PRO A 232 -24.97 9.08 -1.89
N TYR A 233 -25.72 8.78 -2.96
CA TYR A 233 -26.32 9.79 -3.84
C TYR A 233 -27.51 10.53 -3.24
N GLU A 234 -28.04 10.05 -2.11
CA GLU A 234 -29.14 10.67 -1.37
C GLU A 234 -28.65 11.56 -0.23
N THR A 235 -27.34 11.52 0.04
CA THR A 235 -26.70 12.25 1.14
C THR A 235 -25.62 13.20 0.61
N GLY A 236 -25.17 14.12 1.45
CA GLY A 236 -24.14 15.08 1.10
C GLY A 236 -24.52 15.96 -0.10
N ASN A 237 -23.60 16.22 -1.00
CA ASN A 237 -23.79 17.08 -2.17
C ASN A 237 -24.47 16.35 -3.36
N GLY A 238 -25.00 15.16 -3.16
CA GLY A 238 -25.67 14.38 -4.20
C GLY A 238 -24.75 13.76 -5.27
N ALA A 239 -23.47 14.08 -5.27
CA ALA A 239 -22.47 13.51 -6.17
C ALA A 239 -21.55 12.55 -5.40
N VAL A 240 -21.10 11.50 -6.10
CA VAL A 240 -20.06 10.57 -5.61
C VAL A 240 -18.98 10.51 -6.67
N ALA A 241 -17.74 10.75 -6.26
CA ALA A 241 -16.56 10.57 -7.10
C ALA A 241 -15.76 9.36 -6.62
N VAL A 242 -15.04 8.76 -7.55
CA VAL A 242 -14.28 7.53 -7.32
C VAL A 242 -12.89 7.66 -7.93
N ARG A 243 -11.90 7.14 -7.23
CA ARG A 243 -10.55 6.91 -7.73
C ARG A 243 -10.08 5.53 -7.28
N LEU A 244 -9.01 5.05 -7.88
CA LEU A 244 -8.31 3.85 -7.41
C LEU A 244 -6.97 4.22 -6.80
N GLU A 245 -6.67 3.57 -5.68
CA GLU A 245 -5.34 3.51 -5.10
C GLU A 245 -4.83 2.07 -5.18
N SER A 246 -3.65 1.88 -5.74
CA SER A 246 -2.97 0.59 -5.73
C SER A 246 -2.20 0.41 -4.43
N THR A 247 -1.97 -0.83 -4.05
CA THR A 247 -1.09 -1.14 -2.91
C THR A 247 0.38 -0.95 -3.27
N ILE A 248 1.17 -0.56 -2.29
CA ILE A 248 2.64 -0.47 -2.41
C ILE A 248 3.28 -1.83 -2.19
N GLY A 249 4.51 -2.01 -2.67
CA GLY A 249 5.35 -3.13 -2.24
C GLY A 249 5.66 -3.05 -0.75
N ILE A 250 5.72 -4.19 -0.07
CA ILE A 250 5.82 -4.27 1.40
C ILE A 250 7.21 -4.64 1.93
N GLY A 251 8.17 -4.93 1.04
CA GLY A 251 9.56 -5.17 1.44
C GLY A 251 10.19 -3.96 2.16
N GLY A 252 10.90 -4.20 3.24
CA GLY A 252 11.61 -3.17 4.00
C GLY A 252 10.74 -2.24 4.84
N THR A 253 9.43 -2.49 4.96
CA THR A 253 8.53 -1.63 5.74
C THR A 253 8.91 -1.57 7.22
N GLY A 254 9.48 -2.64 7.80
CA GLY A 254 10.05 -2.63 9.15
C GLY A 254 11.20 -1.65 9.32
N LEU A 255 11.99 -1.43 8.28
CA LEU A 255 13.08 -0.45 8.26
C LEU A 255 12.57 0.99 8.26
N VAL A 256 11.48 1.24 7.48
CA VAL A 256 10.79 2.54 7.49
C VAL A 256 10.18 2.82 8.88
N ASP A 257 9.63 1.78 9.53
CA ASP A 257 9.08 1.89 10.88
C ASP A 257 10.15 2.26 11.92
N ALA A 258 11.42 1.85 11.69
CA ALA A 258 12.56 2.14 12.54
C ALA A 258 13.15 3.56 12.39
N ILE A 259 12.68 4.38 11.43
CA ILE A 259 13.13 5.77 11.28
C ILE A 259 12.56 6.61 12.44
N PRO A 260 13.40 7.38 13.18
CA PRO A 260 12.91 8.21 14.28
C PRO A 260 11.91 9.28 13.82
N ASN A 261 10.89 9.54 14.64
CA ASN A 261 9.92 10.61 14.40
C ASN A 261 10.61 11.98 14.17
N GLU A 262 11.65 12.26 14.98
CA GLU A 262 12.39 13.51 14.90
C GLU A 262 13.16 13.66 13.59
N ALA A 263 13.63 12.56 13.00
CA ALA A 263 14.28 12.58 11.69
C ALA A 263 13.29 12.96 10.58
N ILE A 264 12.06 12.41 10.63
CA ILE A 264 11.00 12.79 9.68
C ILE A 264 10.58 14.25 9.89
N LYS A 265 10.42 14.69 11.14
CA LYS A 265 10.13 16.09 11.46
C LYS A 265 11.20 17.05 10.92
N ALA A 266 12.46 16.68 11.08
CA ALA A 266 13.58 17.45 10.54
C ALA A 266 13.55 17.55 9.01
N GLN A 267 13.08 16.51 8.30
CA GLN A 267 12.87 16.57 6.86
C GLN A 267 11.83 17.61 6.48
N TYR A 268 10.64 17.57 7.09
CA TYR A 268 9.60 18.59 6.87
C TYR A 268 10.09 20.00 7.15
N ALA A 269 10.80 20.21 8.27
CA ALA A 269 11.35 21.50 8.65
C ALA A 269 12.41 22.01 7.65
N SER A 270 13.23 21.11 7.11
CA SER A 270 14.23 21.42 6.09
C SER A 270 13.57 21.88 4.79
N GLU A 271 12.56 21.17 4.32
CA GLU A 271 11.81 21.55 3.12
C GLU A 271 11.06 22.87 3.31
N ALA A 272 10.36 23.05 4.45
CA ALA A 272 9.69 24.30 4.76
C ALA A 272 10.66 25.50 4.76
N SER A 273 11.85 25.31 5.33
CA SER A 273 12.91 26.33 5.33
C SER A 273 13.40 26.64 3.92
N TYR A 274 13.54 25.62 3.07
CA TYR A 274 13.95 25.80 1.68
C TYR A 274 12.92 26.64 0.90
N PHE A 275 11.64 26.28 0.95
CA PHE A 275 10.58 26.99 0.23
C PHE A 275 10.43 28.44 0.74
N LYS A 276 10.48 28.63 2.05
CA LYS A 276 10.45 29.98 2.66
C LYS A 276 11.61 30.86 2.20
N LYS A 277 12.84 30.32 2.16
CA LYS A 277 14.02 31.05 1.66
C LYS A 277 13.93 31.36 0.17
N ALA A 278 13.28 30.51 -0.61
CA ALA A 278 13.01 30.72 -2.02
C ALA A 278 11.87 31.72 -2.30
N GLY A 279 11.21 32.25 -1.26
CA GLY A 279 10.08 33.17 -1.39
C GLY A 279 8.79 32.49 -1.87
N LEU A 280 8.69 31.19 -1.70
CA LEU A 280 7.53 30.37 -2.09
C LEU A 280 6.59 30.16 -0.90
N ASP A 281 5.30 30.01 -1.17
CA ASP A 281 4.33 29.68 -0.14
C ASP A 281 4.50 28.21 0.27
N VAL A 282 4.91 27.99 1.51
CA VAL A 282 5.15 26.66 2.06
C VAL A 282 3.91 25.76 1.94
N LYS A 283 2.71 26.32 2.07
CA LYS A 283 1.43 25.57 2.03
C LYS A 283 1.11 24.97 0.65
N GLU A 284 1.73 25.50 -0.41
CA GLU A 284 1.61 24.96 -1.76
C GLU A 284 2.51 23.73 -1.98
N TYR A 285 3.61 23.61 -1.23
CA TYR A 285 4.65 22.59 -1.41
C TYR A 285 4.69 21.52 -0.31
N ILE A 286 4.19 21.84 0.89
CA ILE A 286 4.05 20.90 2.00
C ILE A 286 2.59 20.88 2.41
N ASN A 287 2.02 19.67 2.49
CA ASN A 287 0.61 19.50 2.81
C ASN A 287 0.26 20.15 4.16
N PRO A 288 -0.60 21.18 4.18
CA PRO A 288 -0.97 21.90 5.40
C PRO A 288 -1.74 21.05 6.41
N SER A 289 -2.26 19.87 6.00
CA SER A 289 -2.82 18.89 6.93
C SER A 289 -1.77 18.27 7.85
N PHE A 290 -0.50 18.30 7.48
CA PHE A 290 0.60 17.72 8.26
C PHE A 290 1.55 18.77 8.85
N TRP A 291 1.72 19.91 8.19
CA TRP A 291 2.69 20.94 8.59
C TRP A 291 2.05 22.30 8.76
N ASP A 292 2.20 22.89 9.93
CA ASP A 292 1.84 24.27 10.22
C ASP A 292 3.02 25.19 9.85
N ALA A 293 2.91 25.86 8.71
CA ALA A 293 3.97 26.73 8.20
C ALA A 293 4.23 27.95 9.09
N ASP A 294 3.23 28.40 9.82
CA ASP A 294 3.32 29.59 10.69
C ASP A 294 4.04 29.24 12.00
N LYS A 295 3.78 28.04 12.53
CA LYS A 295 4.47 27.52 13.74
C LYS A 295 5.78 26.81 13.43
N ASN A 296 6.03 26.48 12.16
CA ASN A 296 7.14 25.63 11.71
C ASN A 296 7.20 24.31 12.48
N ASP A 297 6.05 23.64 12.59
CA ASP A 297 5.88 22.41 13.35
C ASP A 297 4.78 21.54 12.74
N PHE A 298 4.74 20.26 13.14
CA PHE A 298 3.67 19.38 12.77
C PHE A 298 2.31 19.83 13.30
N THR A 299 1.28 19.65 12.48
CA THR A 299 -0.11 19.69 12.93
C THR A 299 -0.48 18.41 13.68
N ALA A 300 -1.64 18.41 14.34
CA ALA A 300 -2.20 17.18 14.91
C ALA A 300 -2.43 16.10 13.84
N GLY A 301 -2.67 16.50 12.59
CA GLY A 301 -2.88 15.60 11.45
C GLY A 301 -1.65 14.78 11.05
N ALA A 302 -0.44 15.23 11.40
CA ALA A 302 0.81 14.51 11.13
C ALA A 302 0.98 13.25 11.97
N TYR A 303 0.26 13.17 13.10
CA TYR A 303 0.40 12.07 14.03
C TYR A 303 -0.69 11.03 13.84
N TYR A 304 -0.31 9.78 13.94
CA TYR A 304 -1.22 8.65 14.02
C TYR A 304 -1.48 8.33 15.48
N THR A 305 -2.75 8.32 15.84
CA THR A 305 -3.19 7.85 17.14
C THR A 305 -3.69 6.43 16.98
N THR A 306 -2.86 5.46 17.35
CA THR A 306 -3.21 4.03 17.32
C THR A 306 -4.34 3.70 18.30
N PHE A 307 -4.50 4.57 19.30
CA PHE A 307 -5.37 4.33 20.42
C PHE A 307 -6.58 5.19 20.30
N GLY A 308 -7.47 4.63 19.61
CA GLY A 308 -8.84 4.84 19.67
C GLY A 308 -9.37 6.20 19.86
N ARG A 309 -9.92 6.58 18.80
CA ARG A 309 -11.05 7.50 18.88
C ARG A 309 -12.11 7.05 19.88
N ASP A 310 -12.21 5.72 20.16
CA ASP A 310 -13.19 5.11 21.06
C ASP A 310 -12.47 4.12 21.98
N SER A 311 -11.67 4.66 22.83
CA SER A 311 -10.57 4.07 23.58
C SER A 311 -10.86 2.86 24.45
N LYS A 312 -12.10 2.46 24.66
CA LYS A 312 -12.45 1.28 25.47
C LYS A 312 -11.78 -0.01 24.94
N TYR A 313 -11.49 -0.05 23.64
CA TYR A 313 -10.96 -1.23 22.93
C TYR A 313 -9.65 -0.97 22.20
N ALA A 314 -9.13 0.22 22.33
CA ALA A 314 -7.86 0.56 21.74
C ALA A 314 -6.72 -0.17 22.49
N THR A 315 -5.80 -0.69 21.71
CA THR A 315 -4.56 -1.24 22.27
C THR A 315 -3.72 -0.10 22.80
N GLY A 316 -3.51 -0.03 24.11
CA GLY A 316 -2.57 0.91 24.71
C GLY A 316 -1.16 0.64 24.19
N GLY A 317 -0.42 1.69 23.79
CA GLY A 317 1.01 1.59 23.54
C GLY A 317 1.74 1.18 24.81
N VAL A 318 2.92 0.58 24.65
CA VAL A 318 3.70 0.09 25.75
C VAL A 318 5.11 0.65 25.64
N HIS A 319 5.62 1.15 26.75
CA HIS A 319 7.03 1.50 26.89
C HIS A 319 7.91 0.25 26.85
N ALA A 320 9.18 0.42 26.60
CA ALA A 320 10.15 -0.68 26.62
C ALA A 320 10.24 -1.41 27.97
N ASP A 321 9.85 -0.76 29.06
CA ASP A 321 9.79 -1.32 30.41
C ASP A 321 8.47 -2.06 30.72
N GLY A 322 7.57 -2.16 29.72
CA GLY A 322 6.28 -2.84 29.87
C GLY A 322 5.14 -1.98 30.45
N SER A 323 5.40 -0.74 30.84
CA SER A 323 4.35 0.20 31.24
C SER A 323 3.51 0.65 30.05
N THR A 324 2.22 0.93 30.26
CA THR A 324 1.31 1.37 29.21
C THR A 324 1.27 2.89 29.10
N PHE A 325 1.24 3.40 27.87
CA PHE A 325 0.92 4.80 27.61
C PHE A 325 -0.55 5.09 27.94
N ASP A 326 -0.81 6.21 28.58
CA ASP A 326 -2.17 6.71 28.71
C ASP A 326 -2.62 7.31 27.36
N PRO A 327 -3.68 6.78 26.72
CA PRO A 327 -4.18 7.30 25.45
C PRO A 327 -4.66 8.74 25.54
N ASN A 328 -4.91 9.26 26.73
CA ASN A 328 -5.39 10.63 26.93
C ASN A 328 -4.24 11.64 27.14
N THR A 329 -3.05 11.21 27.43
CA THR A 329 -1.92 12.08 27.83
C THR A 329 -1.02 12.52 26.70
N SER A 330 -1.33 12.38 25.46
CA SER A 330 -0.48 12.85 24.35
C SER A 330 0.94 12.26 24.28
N GLU A 331 1.19 11.15 24.89
CA GLU A 331 2.48 10.48 24.83
C GLU A 331 2.78 9.85 23.47
N LEU A 332 3.68 8.89 23.41
CA LEU A 332 4.24 8.39 22.15
C LEU A 332 3.18 7.96 21.12
N ASN A 333 2.10 7.36 21.56
CA ASN A 333 0.99 6.94 20.72
C ASN A 333 0.33 8.07 19.93
N LYS A 334 0.28 9.28 20.50
CA LYS A 334 -0.23 10.49 19.81
C LYS A 334 0.85 11.18 18.96
N LYS A 335 2.09 10.74 19.08
CA LYS A 335 3.27 11.35 18.46
C LYS A 335 3.96 10.46 17.44
N ILE A 336 3.37 9.30 17.08
CA ILE A 336 3.91 8.49 15.98
C ILE A 336 3.61 9.19 14.68
N VAL A 337 4.65 9.69 14.02
CA VAL A 337 4.53 10.42 12.76
C VAL A 337 4.09 9.45 11.66
N LYS A 338 3.07 9.86 10.94
CA LYS A 338 2.57 9.11 9.77
C LYS A 338 3.66 8.99 8.71
N ARG A 339 3.85 7.77 8.20
CA ARG A 339 4.90 7.43 7.23
C ARG A 339 4.50 6.36 6.22
N PHE A 340 3.32 5.75 6.39
CA PHE A 340 2.82 4.69 5.51
C PHE A 340 1.59 5.12 4.75
N THR A 341 1.28 4.40 3.65
CA THR A 341 0.27 4.66 2.62
C THR A 341 0.57 5.91 1.79
N TYR A 342 -0.01 6.03 0.61
CA TYR A 342 0.14 7.23 -0.23
C TYR A 342 -0.45 8.47 0.42
N ALA A 343 -1.59 8.29 1.09
CA ALA A 343 -2.29 9.37 1.82
C ALA A 343 -1.70 9.68 3.21
N LEU A 344 -0.62 9.03 3.64
CA LEU A 344 -0.02 9.15 4.99
C LEU A 344 -1.06 8.95 6.11
N THR A 345 -1.77 7.83 6.08
CA THR A 345 -2.82 7.53 7.05
C THR A 345 -2.36 6.70 8.25
N ARG A 346 -1.14 6.13 8.21
CA ARG A 346 -0.63 5.20 9.23
C ARG A 346 0.76 5.57 9.72
N GLY A 347 1.00 5.38 11.03
CA GLY A 347 2.25 5.73 11.70
C GLY A 347 3.19 4.55 11.93
N SER A 348 2.70 3.47 12.50
CA SER A 348 3.51 2.29 12.84
C SER A 348 2.99 1.01 12.19
N LEU A 349 3.89 0.10 11.84
CA LEU A 349 3.53 -1.26 11.41
C LEU A 349 2.92 -2.08 12.53
N GLN A 350 3.33 -1.86 13.76
CA GLN A 350 2.89 -2.66 14.92
C GLN A 350 1.40 -2.53 15.23
N ASP A 351 0.75 -1.46 14.76
CA ASP A 351 -0.71 -1.27 14.84
C ASP A 351 -1.26 -0.65 13.54
N GLY A 352 -0.39 -0.32 12.64
CA GLY A 352 -0.72 0.40 11.43
C GLY A 352 -1.12 -0.50 10.27
N PRO A 353 -0.46 -0.36 9.11
CA PRO A 353 -0.93 -0.93 7.86
C PRO A 353 -1.20 -2.44 7.94
N GLY A 354 -0.24 -3.22 8.46
CA GLY A 354 -0.39 -4.67 8.52
C GLY A 354 -1.43 -5.13 9.53
N ALA A 355 -1.33 -4.64 10.77
CA ALA A 355 -2.22 -5.04 11.86
C ALA A 355 -3.68 -4.68 11.60
N ASN A 356 -3.90 -3.48 11.07
CA ASN A 356 -5.25 -2.99 10.81
C ASN A 356 -5.83 -3.55 9.51
N ALA A 357 -4.98 -3.89 8.54
CA ALA A 357 -5.42 -4.38 7.22
C ALA A 357 -6.26 -5.66 7.32
N ILE A 358 -5.89 -6.61 8.18
CA ILE A 358 -6.69 -7.83 8.39
C ILE A 358 -8.14 -7.45 8.71
N TRP A 359 -8.36 -6.55 9.65
CA TRP A 359 -9.70 -6.11 10.04
C TRP A 359 -10.39 -5.28 8.94
N ASN A 360 -9.69 -4.33 8.32
CA ASN A 360 -10.28 -3.46 7.30
C ASN A 360 -10.58 -4.20 5.98
N ILE A 361 -9.75 -5.14 5.60
CA ILE A 361 -9.84 -5.84 4.30
C ILE A 361 -10.69 -7.08 4.40
N THR A 362 -10.42 -7.95 5.38
CA THR A 362 -11.09 -9.24 5.52
C THR A 362 -12.25 -9.21 6.50
N ASN A 363 -12.35 -8.15 7.31
CA ASN A 363 -13.36 -8.00 8.36
C ASN A 363 -13.33 -9.13 9.41
N VAL A 364 -12.17 -9.77 9.58
CA VAL A 364 -11.94 -10.80 10.60
C VAL A 364 -11.72 -10.14 11.95
N THR A 365 -12.48 -10.56 12.94
CA THR A 365 -12.42 -9.99 14.29
C THR A 365 -11.21 -10.47 15.07
N ARG A 366 -10.63 -9.59 15.88
CA ARG A 366 -9.53 -9.85 16.82
C ARG A 366 -9.86 -9.30 18.20
N GLN A 367 -9.10 -9.72 19.21
CA GLN A 367 -9.30 -9.24 20.57
C GLN A 367 -9.15 -7.71 20.72
N ASP A 368 -8.31 -7.09 19.92
CA ASP A 368 -8.13 -5.64 19.86
C ASP A 368 -9.03 -4.94 18.83
N ARG A 369 -9.73 -5.72 18.00
CA ARG A 369 -10.70 -5.29 16.98
C ARG A 369 -11.88 -6.25 16.97
N PRO A 370 -12.66 -6.33 18.08
CA PRO A 370 -13.69 -7.35 18.23
C PRO A 370 -14.99 -7.02 17.50
N CYS A 371 -15.16 -5.82 16.95
CA CYS A 371 -16.30 -5.46 16.13
C CYS A 371 -16.03 -5.57 14.64
N LEU A 372 -17.11 -5.68 13.87
CA LEU A 372 -17.05 -5.69 12.42
C LEU A 372 -16.65 -4.32 11.83
N TYR A 373 -15.97 -4.33 10.73
CA TYR A 373 -15.67 -3.16 9.90
C TYR A 373 -16.79 -2.99 8.87
N THR A 374 -17.90 -2.37 9.28
CA THR A 374 -19.13 -2.17 8.50
C THR A 374 -19.68 -0.77 8.71
N THR A 375 -20.84 -0.46 8.15
CA THR A 375 -21.54 0.82 8.34
C THR A 375 -22.98 0.63 8.77
N ALA A 376 -23.53 1.62 9.50
CA ALA A 376 -24.94 1.62 9.89
C ALA A 376 -25.90 1.67 8.68
N PRO A 377 -25.65 2.45 7.60
CA PRO A 377 -26.47 2.41 6.39
C PRO A 377 -26.54 1.04 5.72
N TRP A 378 -25.44 0.31 5.69
CA TRP A 378 -25.44 -1.05 5.15
C TRP A 378 -26.17 -2.04 6.06
N ALA A 379 -25.92 -1.99 7.37
CA ALA A 379 -26.63 -2.82 8.35
C ALA A 379 -28.16 -2.60 8.25
N LYS A 380 -28.59 -1.35 8.13
CA LYS A 380 -30.00 -1.00 7.93
C LYS A 380 -30.54 -1.60 6.64
N ALA A 381 -29.87 -1.41 5.52
CA ALA A 381 -30.32 -1.94 4.23
C ALA A 381 -30.47 -3.46 4.26
N MET A 382 -29.52 -4.20 4.87
CA MET A 382 -29.59 -5.64 4.99
C MET A 382 -30.71 -6.10 5.93
N SER A 383 -30.92 -5.40 7.03
CA SER A 383 -32.01 -5.73 7.98
C SER A 383 -33.42 -5.51 7.43
N GLU A 384 -33.57 -4.63 6.46
CA GLU A 384 -34.84 -4.33 5.78
C GLU A 384 -35.06 -5.15 4.48
N ASN A 385 -34.04 -5.89 4.05
CA ASN A 385 -34.09 -6.67 2.81
C ASN A 385 -34.88 -7.98 3.01
N LYS A 386 -36.01 -8.12 2.30
CA LYS A 386 -36.92 -9.26 2.42
C LYS A 386 -36.27 -10.58 2.03
N ASP A 387 -35.40 -10.58 1.03
CA ASP A 387 -34.70 -11.80 0.57
C ASP A 387 -33.66 -12.25 1.59
N VAL A 388 -32.97 -11.31 2.22
CA VAL A 388 -32.03 -11.57 3.33
C VAL A 388 -32.78 -12.18 4.51
N ILE A 389 -33.89 -11.58 4.94
CA ILE A 389 -34.71 -12.10 6.05
C ILE A 389 -35.23 -13.50 5.72
N ALA A 390 -35.80 -13.69 4.53
CA ALA A 390 -36.32 -14.99 4.10
C ALA A 390 -35.26 -16.09 4.02
N ALA A 391 -34.04 -15.73 3.64
CA ALA A 391 -32.92 -16.67 3.60
C ALA A 391 -32.45 -17.06 5.01
N ILE A 392 -32.30 -16.08 5.91
CA ILE A 392 -31.92 -16.34 7.32
C ILE A 392 -32.97 -17.20 8.01
N LYS A 393 -34.24 -16.94 7.77
CA LYS A 393 -35.36 -17.70 8.36
C LYS A 393 -35.30 -19.20 8.03
N LYS A 394 -34.67 -19.59 6.93
CA LYS A 394 -34.46 -20.98 6.51
C LYS A 394 -33.28 -21.66 7.18
N ASP A 395 -32.43 -20.91 7.90
CA ASP A 395 -31.23 -21.42 8.56
C ASP A 395 -31.26 -21.12 10.07
N PRO A 396 -31.86 -21.99 10.89
CA PRO A 396 -31.87 -21.81 12.34
C PRO A 396 -30.48 -21.81 13.02
N THR A 397 -29.42 -22.17 12.29
CA THR A 397 -28.05 -22.14 12.80
C THR A 397 -27.36 -20.80 12.55
N SER A 398 -27.98 -19.91 11.78
CA SER A 398 -27.47 -18.58 11.50
C SER A 398 -27.37 -17.76 12.78
N PRO A 399 -26.27 -17.02 13.03
CA PRO A 399 -26.17 -16.12 14.17
C PRO A 399 -27.21 -14.97 14.12
N TYR A 400 -27.82 -14.75 12.96
CA TYR A 400 -28.85 -13.74 12.71
C TYR A 400 -30.27 -14.26 12.87
N TYR A 401 -30.47 -15.54 13.17
CA TYR A 401 -31.79 -16.19 13.20
C TYR A 401 -32.67 -15.67 14.36
N ALA A 402 -32.06 -15.30 15.50
CA ALA A 402 -32.74 -14.85 16.71
C ALA A 402 -33.86 -15.85 17.15
N ASP A 403 -35.13 -15.41 17.09
CA ASP A 403 -36.32 -16.21 17.42
C ASP A 403 -37.02 -16.80 16.17
N GLY A 404 -36.48 -16.56 14.98
CA GLY A 404 -37.04 -17.01 13.70
C GLY A 404 -38.21 -16.18 13.18
N THR A 405 -38.62 -15.12 13.89
CA THR A 405 -39.58 -14.15 13.39
C THR A 405 -38.92 -13.14 12.46
N ASP A 406 -39.68 -12.52 11.57
CA ASP A 406 -39.14 -11.49 10.68
C ASP A 406 -38.60 -10.30 11.48
N GLU A 407 -39.27 -9.91 12.54
CA GLU A 407 -38.88 -8.83 13.46
C GLU A 407 -37.60 -9.19 14.23
N GLY A 408 -37.51 -10.39 14.78
CA GLY A 408 -36.35 -10.85 15.51
C GLY A 408 -35.13 -10.94 14.60
N ILE A 409 -35.27 -11.47 13.40
CA ILE A 409 -34.20 -11.52 12.38
C ILE A 409 -33.76 -10.10 11.99
N LYS A 410 -34.72 -9.21 11.73
CA LYS A 410 -34.45 -7.79 11.41
C LYS A 410 -33.64 -7.12 12.51
N GLU A 411 -34.03 -7.32 13.77
CA GLU A 411 -33.32 -6.75 14.92
C GLU A 411 -31.90 -7.35 15.03
N ALA A 412 -31.75 -8.65 14.88
CA ALA A 412 -30.47 -9.32 14.95
C ALA A 412 -29.52 -8.82 13.85
N VAL A 413 -29.98 -8.75 12.61
CA VAL A 413 -29.19 -8.24 11.48
C VAL A 413 -28.77 -6.78 11.72
N ALA A 414 -29.72 -5.92 12.11
CA ALA A 414 -29.43 -4.51 12.36
C ALA A 414 -28.39 -4.30 13.45
N ASN A 415 -28.41 -5.11 14.50
CA ASN A 415 -27.47 -5.00 15.61
C ASN A 415 -26.12 -5.65 15.31
N LEU A 416 -26.10 -6.87 14.78
CA LEU A 416 -24.86 -7.60 14.51
C LEU A 416 -24.01 -6.96 13.41
N LEU A 417 -24.66 -6.40 12.39
CA LEU A 417 -23.93 -5.73 11.30
C LEU A 417 -23.53 -4.29 11.61
N ASN A 418 -24.15 -3.66 12.61
CA ASN A 418 -23.88 -2.25 12.92
C ASN A 418 -22.67 -2.06 13.84
N PRO A 419 -21.56 -1.45 13.39
CA PRO A 419 -20.37 -1.28 14.20
C PRO A 419 -20.53 -0.28 15.36
N LYS A 420 -21.60 0.52 15.34
CA LYS A 420 -21.84 1.59 16.33
C LYS A 420 -22.73 1.17 17.49
N THR A 421 -23.41 0.03 17.39
CA THR A 421 -24.08 -0.54 18.56
C THR A 421 -23.03 -0.90 19.58
N ASN A 422 -23.28 -0.70 20.86
CA ASN A 422 -22.31 -0.99 21.92
C ASN A 422 -22.13 -2.51 22.05
N GLN A 423 -21.35 -3.01 21.14
CA GLN A 423 -21.27 -4.38 20.72
C GLN A 423 -20.60 -5.28 21.73
N PHE A 424 -19.83 -4.68 22.63
CA PHE A 424 -19.06 -5.42 23.60
C PHE A 424 -19.82 -5.75 24.88
N ASP A 425 -20.94 -5.03 25.09
CA ASP A 425 -21.72 -5.10 26.31
C ASP A 425 -23.16 -5.57 26.05
N ASN A 426 -23.49 -6.04 24.85
CA ASN A 426 -24.84 -6.47 24.52
C ASN A 426 -24.90 -7.93 24.04
N GLN A 427 -26.08 -8.50 24.06
CA GLN A 427 -26.33 -9.91 23.71
C GLN A 427 -25.94 -10.29 22.28
N TRP A 428 -25.81 -9.32 21.38
CA TRP A 428 -25.50 -9.54 19.96
C TRP A 428 -24.02 -9.74 19.69
N HIS A 429 -23.13 -9.38 20.64
CA HIS A 429 -21.68 -9.35 20.43
C HIS A 429 -20.92 -10.22 21.45
N ASN A 430 -21.52 -11.26 21.92
CA ASN A 430 -20.90 -12.24 22.83
C ASN A 430 -20.14 -13.31 22.06
N PHE A 431 -19.36 -12.91 21.07
CA PHE A 431 -18.57 -13.83 20.25
C PHE A 431 -17.09 -13.79 20.65
N LYS A 432 -16.44 -14.96 20.65
CA LYS A 432 -14.99 -15.04 20.73
C LYS A 432 -14.42 -14.48 19.43
N PRO A 433 -13.45 -13.56 19.51
CA PRO A 433 -12.72 -13.07 18.32
C PRO A 433 -12.13 -14.23 17.50
N GLU A 434 -12.16 -14.09 16.19
CA GLU A 434 -11.83 -15.18 15.27
C GLU A 434 -10.33 -15.37 15.08
N GLN A 435 -9.56 -14.28 15.22
CA GLN A 435 -8.10 -14.32 15.16
C GLN A 435 -7.49 -14.20 16.54
N SER A 436 -6.53 -15.07 16.85
CA SER A 436 -5.77 -15.01 18.09
C SER A 436 -4.74 -13.85 18.09
N MET A 437 -4.33 -13.42 19.29
CA MET A 437 -3.26 -12.43 19.42
C MET A 437 -1.87 -13.04 19.16
N ASP A 438 -1.70 -14.36 19.27
CA ASP A 438 -0.47 -15.03 18.87
C ASP A 438 -0.30 -15.04 17.34
N ASP A 439 -1.39 -15.29 16.61
CA ASP A 439 -1.40 -15.13 15.14
C ASP A 439 -1.07 -13.70 14.73
N PHE A 440 -1.65 -12.72 15.43
CA PHE A 440 -1.35 -11.31 15.20
C PHE A 440 0.11 -10.98 15.45
N TYR A 441 0.70 -11.53 16.51
CA TYR A 441 2.12 -11.37 16.83
C TYR A 441 2.99 -11.96 15.70
N ALA A 442 2.71 -13.18 15.27
CA ALA A 442 3.43 -13.79 14.16
C ALA A 442 3.35 -12.94 12.88
N PHE A 443 2.17 -12.41 12.59
CA PHE A 443 1.98 -11.50 11.46
C PHE A 443 2.80 -10.21 11.60
N MET A 444 2.96 -9.66 12.81
CA MET A 444 3.82 -8.49 13.02
C MET A 444 5.31 -8.80 12.85
N VAL A 445 5.75 -9.96 13.30
CA VAL A 445 7.12 -10.42 13.05
C VAL A 445 7.40 -10.55 11.56
N TRP A 446 6.50 -11.23 10.84
CA TRP A 446 6.60 -11.37 9.39
C TRP A 446 6.65 -10.01 8.69
N HIS A 447 5.69 -9.13 8.94
CA HIS A 447 5.58 -7.86 8.22
C HIS A 447 6.77 -6.93 8.49
N ARG A 448 7.26 -6.90 9.73
CA ARG A 448 8.50 -6.15 10.05
C ARG A 448 9.74 -6.86 9.51
N GLY A 449 9.67 -8.17 9.34
CA GLY A 449 10.79 -9.02 8.94
C GLY A 449 11.03 -9.15 7.45
N LEU A 450 10.20 -8.57 6.58
CA LEU A 450 10.40 -8.62 5.13
C LEU A 450 11.60 -7.80 4.70
N ALA A 451 12.52 -8.45 3.98
CA ALA A 451 13.79 -7.87 3.56
C ALA A 451 13.65 -6.93 2.35
N VAL A 452 14.72 -6.20 2.10
CA VAL A 452 14.95 -5.46 0.85
C VAL A 452 16.00 -6.24 0.05
N PRO A 453 15.76 -6.55 -1.23
CA PRO A 453 16.80 -7.14 -2.08
C PRO A 453 18.01 -6.22 -2.18
N ARG A 454 19.22 -6.79 -2.24
CA ARG A 454 20.42 -5.99 -2.43
C ARG A 454 20.39 -5.24 -3.77
N ALA A 455 21.11 -4.13 -3.82
CA ALA A 455 21.34 -3.41 -5.07
C ALA A 455 22.20 -4.27 -6.04
N ARG A 456 22.10 -3.96 -7.32
CA ARG A 456 22.70 -4.76 -8.40
C ARG A 456 23.44 -3.89 -9.39
N ASN A 457 24.51 -4.44 -9.99
CA ASN A 457 25.24 -3.81 -11.08
C ASN A 457 25.78 -2.39 -10.79
N LEU A 458 26.07 -2.07 -9.52
CA LEU A 458 26.60 -0.75 -9.16
C LEU A 458 27.99 -0.47 -9.76
N ASN A 459 28.70 -1.51 -10.20
CA ASN A 459 29.95 -1.43 -10.94
C ASN A 459 29.78 -1.03 -12.41
N ASP A 460 28.56 -1.05 -12.95
CA ASP A 460 28.30 -0.68 -14.35
C ASP A 460 28.43 0.86 -14.52
N PRO A 461 29.27 1.33 -15.47
CA PRO A 461 29.45 2.77 -15.71
C PRO A 461 28.16 3.50 -16.07
N GLN A 462 27.19 2.85 -16.73
CA GLN A 462 25.92 3.44 -17.08
C GLN A 462 25.03 3.60 -15.84
N VAL A 463 25.05 2.66 -14.89
CA VAL A 463 24.36 2.78 -13.60
C VAL A 463 24.96 3.95 -12.78
N GLN A 464 26.29 4.08 -12.79
CA GLN A 464 26.99 5.19 -12.12
C GLN A 464 26.65 6.55 -12.75
N GLN A 465 26.58 6.63 -14.08
CA GLN A 465 26.12 7.82 -14.79
C GLN A 465 24.67 8.13 -14.45
N GLY A 466 23.80 7.12 -14.40
CA GLY A 466 22.40 7.28 -14.02
C GLY A 466 22.22 7.86 -12.62
N LYS A 467 22.96 7.36 -11.62
CA LYS A 467 22.97 7.93 -10.27
C LYS A 467 23.39 9.39 -10.29
N LYS A 468 24.48 9.72 -11.00
CA LYS A 468 24.97 11.10 -11.12
C LYS A 468 23.88 12.02 -11.68
N LEU A 469 23.26 11.62 -12.80
CA LEU A 469 22.20 12.40 -13.44
C LEU A 469 20.96 12.54 -12.54
N PHE A 470 20.57 11.48 -11.85
CA PHE A 470 19.46 11.50 -10.88
C PHE A 470 19.67 12.55 -9.78
N MET A 471 20.88 12.66 -9.26
CA MET A 471 21.26 13.70 -8.30
C MET A 471 21.28 15.10 -8.93
N GLU A 472 21.94 15.26 -10.08
CA GLU A 472 22.10 16.55 -10.78
C GLU A 472 20.78 17.12 -11.31
N TRP A 473 19.84 16.24 -11.69
CA TRP A 473 18.52 16.66 -12.14
C TRP A 473 17.59 17.04 -10.98
N GLY A 474 17.96 16.70 -9.74
CA GLY A 474 17.21 17.03 -8.54
C GLY A 474 16.12 16.02 -8.18
N CYS A 475 16.10 14.83 -8.79
CA CYS A 475 15.18 13.75 -8.41
C CYS A 475 15.35 13.36 -6.93
N ALA A 476 16.59 13.44 -6.44
CA ALA A 476 16.94 13.16 -5.05
C ALA A 476 16.37 14.18 -4.03
N ASN A 477 15.76 15.28 -4.46
CA ASN A 477 15.12 16.23 -3.55
C ASN A 477 13.89 15.61 -2.87
N CYS A 478 13.08 14.81 -3.60
CA CYS A 478 11.97 14.04 -3.07
C CYS A 478 12.39 12.57 -2.84
N HIS A 479 13.14 12.00 -3.77
CA HIS A 479 13.70 10.66 -3.64
C HIS A 479 15.02 10.70 -2.86
N LYS A 480 14.96 11.16 -1.60
CA LYS A 480 16.10 11.27 -0.69
C LYS A 480 16.81 9.92 -0.57
N PRO A 481 18.12 9.84 -0.86
CA PRO A 481 18.80 8.56 -0.97
C PRO A 481 18.81 7.73 0.32
N SER A 482 19.05 8.35 1.47
CA SER A 482 19.31 7.58 2.70
C SER A 482 18.69 8.17 3.96
N TRP A 483 18.47 7.28 4.93
CA TRP A 483 18.06 7.59 6.28
C TRP A 483 18.91 6.80 7.28
N LYS A 484 18.98 7.29 8.52
CA LYS A 484 19.50 6.54 9.65
C LYS A 484 18.33 6.06 10.50
N THR A 485 18.26 4.77 10.80
CA THR A 485 17.31 4.21 11.76
C THR A 485 17.71 4.59 13.19
N GLY A 486 16.74 4.63 14.10
CA GLY A 486 16.98 4.90 15.52
C GLY A 486 17.21 3.63 16.32
N ASP A 487 16.93 3.71 17.62
CA ASP A 487 17.07 2.58 18.54
C ASP A 487 16.05 1.47 18.28
N ASP A 488 14.94 1.80 17.62
CA ASP A 488 13.87 0.87 17.20
C ASP A 488 13.41 -0.08 18.35
N ASN A 489 13.22 0.47 19.53
CA ASN A 489 12.99 -0.29 20.77
C ASN A 489 11.55 -0.21 21.31
N TYR A 490 10.64 0.49 20.61
CA TYR A 490 9.27 0.70 21.08
C TYR A 490 8.32 -0.42 20.66
N VAL A 491 7.22 -0.55 21.39
CA VAL A 491 6.09 -1.44 21.11
C VAL A 491 4.78 -0.67 21.21
N THR A 492 3.87 -0.88 20.28
CA THR A 492 2.61 -0.12 20.21
C THR A 492 1.39 -0.88 20.73
N SER A 493 1.52 -2.14 21.12
CA SER A 493 0.42 -2.96 21.62
C SER A 493 0.79 -3.70 22.89
N LYS A 494 -0.05 -3.58 23.91
CA LYS A 494 0.11 -4.34 25.17
C LYS A 494 0.07 -5.86 24.97
N TYR A 495 -0.54 -6.34 23.91
CA TYR A 495 -0.67 -7.77 23.60
C TYR A 495 0.63 -8.40 23.09
N ILE A 496 1.59 -7.57 22.68
CA ILE A 496 2.90 -8.02 22.20
C ILE A 496 4.05 -7.37 22.99
N ALA A 497 3.76 -6.78 24.15
CA ALA A 497 4.74 -6.05 24.95
C ALA A 497 5.89 -6.93 25.47
N ASP A 498 5.58 -8.19 25.76
CA ASP A 498 6.51 -9.21 26.23
C ASP A 498 7.13 -10.03 25.09
N LYS A 499 6.81 -9.71 23.84
CA LYS A 499 7.24 -10.45 22.67
C LYS A 499 8.41 -9.76 21.97
N LYS A 500 9.26 -10.57 21.34
CA LYS A 500 10.32 -10.06 20.46
C LYS A 500 9.76 -9.61 19.12
N LEU A 501 10.32 -8.54 18.57
CA LEU A 501 10.08 -8.09 17.18
C LEU A 501 11.40 -7.94 16.45
N PRO A 502 11.45 -8.10 15.12
CA PRO A 502 12.63 -7.76 14.34
C PRO A 502 12.98 -6.28 14.55
N ARG A 503 14.25 -5.98 14.81
CA ARG A 503 14.77 -4.64 15.15
C ARG A 503 15.91 -4.25 14.22
N TYR A 504 15.98 -2.96 13.88
CA TYR A 504 16.88 -2.42 12.86
C TYR A 504 17.63 -1.19 13.38
N GLN A 505 18.38 -1.39 14.49
CA GLN A 505 18.96 -0.30 15.26
C GLN A 505 20.12 0.37 14.51
N ASN A 506 20.12 1.70 14.55
CA ASN A 506 21.27 2.57 14.29
C ASN A 506 22.07 2.29 13.00
N GLN A 507 21.40 1.84 11.93
CA GLN A 507 22.01 1.59 10.63
C GLN A 507 21.56 2.60 9.56
N THR A 508 22.35 2.75 8.50
CA THR A 508 21.96 3.51 7.32
C THR A 508 21.16 2.62 6.37
N ILE A 509 20.06 3.16 5.85
CA ILE A 509 19.20 2.53 4.85
C ILE A 509 19.06 3.46 3.65
N TYR A 510 18.80 2.89 2.45
CA TYR A 510 18.76 3.64 1.19
C TYR A 510 17.41 3.46 0.47
N PRO A 511 16.32 4.00 1.01
CA PRO A 511 14.98 3.86 0.40
C PRO A 511 14.76 4.73 -0.83
N TYR A 512 15.54 5.77 -1.05
CA TYR A 512 15.30 6.78 -2.07
C TYR A 512 13.88 7.38 -1.95
N SER A 513 13.55 7.86 -0.76
CA SER A 513 12.27 8.50 -0.41
C SER A 513 12.46 9.44 0.76
N ASP A 514 11.82 10.60 0.73
CA ASP A 514 11.75 11.54 1.85
C ASP A 514 10.58 11.26 2.80
N PHE A 515 9.67 10.36 2.41
CA PHE A 515 8.42 10.04 3.10
C PHE A 515 7.48 11.24 3.29
N VAL A 516 7.65 12.30 2.51
CA VAL A 516 6.79 13.48 2.45
C VAL A 516 5.78 13.34 1.31
N GLN A 517 4.67 14.06 1.37
CA GLN A 517 3.72 14.14 0.26
C GLN A 517 4.08 15.29 -0.69
N HIS A 518 4.02 15.00 -1.98
CA HIS A 518 4.20 15.99 -3.04
C HIS A 518 3.03 15.93 -4.02
N LYS A 519 2.77 17.05 -4.71
CA LYS A 519 1.74 17.15 -5.75
C LYS A 519 2.34 16.92 -7.13
N LEU A 520 1.82 15.97 -7.87
CA LEU A 520 2.19 15.73 -9.26
C LEU A 520 1.18 16.34 -10.26
N TYR A 521 -0.04 16.63 -9.82
CA TYR A 521 -1.11 17.19 -10.64
C TYR A 521 -1.39 16.36 -11.91
N MET A 522 -1.45 15.04 -11.74
CA MET A 522 -1.77 14.13 -12.83
C MET A 522 -3.27 14.17 -13.17
N MET A 523 -3.62 13.79 -14.38
CA MET A 523 -5.03 13.65 -14.77
C MET A 523 -5.71 12.59 -13.89
N ASN A 524 -6.93 12.88 -13.41
CA ASN A 524 -7.69 12.00 -12.48
C ASN A 524 -6.86 11.54 -11.28
N ASP A 525 -6.11 12.45 -10.70
CA ASP A 525 -5.28 12.19 -9.53
C ASP A 525 -6.13 11.96 -8.26
N ILE A 526 -5.50 11.44 -7.23
CA ILE A 526 -6.09 11.05 -5.95
C ILE A 526 -5.56 11.96 -4.83
N HIS A 527 -6.25 12.02 -3.69
CA HIS A 527 -5.81 12.73 -2.48
C HIS A 527 -5.51 14.22 -2.69
N GLY A 528 -6.27 14.89 -3.57
CA GLY A 528 -5.98 16.28 -3.94
C GLY A 528 -4.59 16.45 -4.58
N SER A 529 -4.14 15.42 -5.29
CA SER A 529 -2.79 15.26 -5.85
C SER A 529 -1.66 15.11 -4.83
N TRP A 530 -1.95 15.05 -3.53
CA TRP A 530 -0.95 14.83 -2.49
C TRP A 530 -0.64 13.35 -2.33
N CYS A 531 0.49 12.90 -2.84
CA CYS A 531 0.95 11.52 -2.71
C CYS A 531 2.32 11.45 -2.06
N ARG A 532 2.47 10.54 -1.09
CA ARG A 532 3.75 10.28 -0.44
C ARG A 532 4.75 9.70 -1.44
N THR A 533 5.98 10.20 -1.42
CA THR A 533 7.10 9.57 -2.10
C THR A 533 7.33 8.17 -1.53
N THR A 534 7.23 7.15 -2.38
CA THR A 534 7.43 5.75 -1.97
C THR A 534 8.88 5.32 -2.15
N PRO A 535 9.37 4.33 -1.36
CA PRO A 535 10.68 3.76 -1.57
C PRO A 535 10.87 3.22 -3.00
N LEU A 536 12.07 3.43 -3.54
CA LEU A 536 12.46 2.93 -4.86
C LEU A 536 13.27 1.62 -4.79
N TRP A 537 13.77 1.24 -3.59
CA TRP A 537 14.55 0.02 -3.42
C TRP A 537 13.81 -1.23 -3.93
N GLY A 538 14.53 -2.12 -4.55
CA GLY A 538 14.01 -3.39 -5.07
C GLY A 538 13.04 -3.26 -6.26
N ARG A 539 12.65 -2.05 -6.66
CA ARG A 539 11.63 -1.85 -7.72
C ARG A 539 12.03 -2.41 -9.08
N GLY A 540 13.32 -2.46 -9.38
CA GLY A 540 13.81 -3.08 -10.59
C GLY A 540 13.62 -4.60 -10.67
N LEU A 541 13.25 -5.26 -9.56
CA LEU A 541 12.90 -6.68 -9.51
C LEU A 541 11.39 -6.93 -9.59
N SER A 542 10.58 -5.89 -9.80
CA SER A 542 9.12 -6.04 -9.83
C SER A 542 8.66 -7.09 -10.84
N TYR A 543 9.18 -7.03 -12.09
CA TYR A 543 8.78 -8.00 -13.12
C TYR A 543 9.19 -9.44 -12.77
N VAL A 544 10.40 -9.62 -12.24
CA VAL A 544 10.92 -10.95 -11.87
C VAL A 544 10.09 -11.59 -10.76
N ASN A 545 9.65 -10.79 -9.78
CA ASN A 545 8.86 -11.28 -8.66
C ASN A 545 7.36 -11.36 -8.99
N THR A 546 6.80 -10.31 -9.62
CA THR A 546 5.34 -10.15 -9.73
C THR A 546 4.79 -10.35 -11.14
N GLY A 547 5.64 -10.39 -12.15
CA GLY A 547 5.24 -10.42 -13.56
C GLY A 547 4.69 -9.07 -14.07
N ALA A 548 4.90 -7.95 -13.34
CA ALA A 548 4.45 -6.62 -13.72
C ALA A 548 5.46 -5.54 -13.30
N GLU A 549 5.51 -4.45 -14.07
CA GLU A 549 6.37 -3.31 -13.81
C GLU A 549 5.59 -2.02 -13.50
N ASP A 550 4.31 -2.14 -13.18
CA ASP A 550 3.45 -0.98 -12.97
C ASP A 550 3.99 -0.05 -11.86
N ARG A 551 3.86 1.25 -12.06
CA ARG A 551 4.37 2.31 -11.19
C ARG A 551 3.25 3.32 -10.87
N LEU A 552 3.54 4.21 -9.93
CA LEU A 552 2.65 5.20 -9.36
C LEU A 552 1.52 4.58 -8.51
N HIS A 553 0.74 5.45 -7.87
CA HIS A 553 -0.23 5.01 -6.85
C HIS A 553 -1.46 4.25 -7.39
N ASP A 554 -1.66 4.23 -8.70
CA ASP A 554 -2.79 3.57 -9.37
C ASP A 554 -2.38 2.69 -10.56
N CYS A 555 -1.10 2.37 -10.69
CA CYS A 555 -0.55 1.54 -11.76
C CYS A 555 -0.65 2.15 -13.18
N ARG A 556 -0.82 3.48 -13.29
CA ARG A 556 -0.96 4.14 -14.59
C ARG A 556 0.33 4.17 -15.43
N ALA A 557 1.48 4.10 -14.82
CA ALA A 557 2.75 4.04 -15.53
C ALA A 557 3.22 2.58 -15.67
N ARG A 558 3.51 2.16 -16.88
CA ARG A 558 3.88 0.78 -17.23
C ARG A 558 5.39 0.52 -17.12
N ASN A 559 6.17 1.58 -16.93
CA ASN A 559 7.62 1.55 -16.78
C ASN A 559 8.14 2.85 -16.14
N GLU A 560 9.45 2.94 -15.92
CA GLU A 560 10.10 4.11 -15.30
C GLU A 560 10.00 5.37 -16.16
N VAL A 561 10.07 5.24 -17.50
CA VAL A 561 9.95 6.39 -18.43
C VAL A 561 8.59 7.05 -18.29
N GLU A 562 7.52 6.25 -18.35
CA GLU A 562 6.15 6.76 -18.18
C GLU A 562 5.95 7.39 -16.79
N ALA A 563 6.49 6.73 -15.74
CA ALA A 563 6.43 7.29 -14.39
C ALA A 563 7.10 8.67 -14.33
N ILE A 564 8.30 8.81 -14.90
CA ILE A 564 9.01 10.10 -14.92
C ILE A 564 8.24 11.13 -15.77
N MET A 565 7.69 10.74 -16.91
CA MET A 565 6.92 11.66 -17.77
C MET A 565 5.63 12.14 -17.09
N TRP A 566 4.98 11.32 -16.27
CA TRP A 566 3.88 11.77 -15.41
C TRP A 566 4.30 12.86 -14.42
N HIS A 567 5.54 12.90 -13.98
CA HIS A 567 6.06 13.94 -13.09
C HIS A 567 6.15 15.33 -13.76
N CYS A 568 6.11 15.41 -15.09
CA CYS A 568 6.05 16.67 -15.82
C CYS A 568 4.79 16.83 -16.70
N TYR A 569 3.72 16.08 -16.40
CA TYR A 569 2.44 16.24 -17.08
C TYR A 569 1.91 17.68 -16.96
N SER A 570 1.98 18.26 -15.76
CA SER A 570 1.56 19.64 -15.46
C SER A 570 2.75 20.49 -14.99
N LYS A 571 2.79 21.77 -15.40
CA LYS A 571 3.76 22.76 -14.86
C LYS A 571 3.63 23.00 -13.36
N LYS A 572 2.48 22.68 -12.78
CA LYS A 572 2.22 22.80 -11.34
C LYS A 572 2.91 21.70 -10.53
N SER A 573 3.32 20.60 -11.17
CA SER A 573 3.97 19.49 -10.49
C SER A 573 5.22 19.93 -9.74
N HIS A 574 5.34 19.50 -8.48
CA HIS A 574 6.52 19.75 -7.67
C HIS A 574 7.80 19.14 -8.26
N ALA A 575 7.65 18.09 -9.06
CA ALA A 575 8.74 17.40 -9.76
C ALA A 575 9.01 17.92 -11.19
N TYR A 576 8.25 18.93 -11.66
CA TYR A 576 8.28 19.39 -13.05
C TYR A 576 9.69 19.68 -13.55
N SER A 577 10.44 20.49 -12.81
CA SER A 577 11.80 20.89 -13.21
C SER A 577 12.75 19.69 -13.39
N SER A 578 12.67 18.70 -12.51
CA SER A 578 13.52 17.51 -12.56
C SER A 578 13.13 16.61 -13.73
N ALA A 579 11.84 16.35 -13.92
CA ALA A 579 11.34 15.54 -15.03
C ALA A 579 11.57 16.21 -16.40
N MET A 580 11.53 17.53 -16.49
CA MET A 580 11.87 18.28 -17.71
C MET A 580 13.34 18.17 -18.10
N LYS A 581 14.26 17.96 -17.15
CA LYS A 581 15.66 17.65 -17.46
C LYS A 581 15.78 16.26 -18.08
N PHE A 582 15.04 15.28 -17.58
CA PHE A 582 14.93 13.95 -18.20
C PHE A 582 14.35 14.04 -19.61
N TYR A 583 13.24 14.78 -19.80
CA TYR A 583 12.63 14.98 -21.12
C TYR A 583 13.62 15.55 -22.15
N LYS A 584 14.42 16.54 -21.76
CA LYS A 584 15.39 17.22 -22.64
C LYS A 584 16.71 16.47 -22.83
N ALA A 585 16.94 15.41 -22.05
CA ALA A 585 18.19 14.66 -22.07
C ALA A 585 18.31 13.78 -23.33
N SER A 586 19.54 13.39 -23.66
CA SER A 586 19.80 12.39 -24.69
C SER A 586 19.19 11.03 -24.30
N LYS A 587 18.88 10.18 -25.30
CA LYS A 587 18.42 8.81 -25.04
C LYS A 587 19.39 8.05 -24.12
N SER A 588 20.68 8.17 -24.36
CA SER A 588 21.71 7.51 -23.54
C SER A 588 21.65 7.91 -22.06
N ASP A 589 21.37 9.19 -21.77
CA ASP A 589 21.26 9.68 -20.39
C ASP A 589 19.93 9.25 -19.74
N ARG A 590 18.84 9.23 -20.52
CA ARG A 590 17.55 8.69 -20.04
C ARG A 590 17.68 7.20 -19.69
N ASP A 591 18.29 6.43 -20.60
CA ASP A 591 18.53 4.98 -20.38
C ASP A 591 19.43 4.74 -19.15
N ALA A 592 20.43 5.60 -18.93
CA ALA A 592 21.29 5.52 -17.75
C ALA A 592 20.50 5.71 -16.44
N VAL A 593 19.60 6.70 -16.39
CA VAL A 593 18.74 6.93 -15.20
C VAL A 593 17.79 5.76 -14.98
N VAL A 594 17.16 5.23 -16.02
CA VAL A 594 16.29 4.04 -15.92
C VAL A 594 17.09 2.84 -15.40
N LYS A 595 18.30 2.63 -15.92
CA LYS A 595 19.16 1.53 -15.49
C LYS A 595 19.58 1.66 -14.03
N PHE A 596 19.88 2.87 -13.58
CA PHE A 596 20.12 3.16 -12.16
C PHE A 596 18.89 2.82 -11.29
N LEU A 597 17.70 3.31 -11.65
CA LEU A 597 16.47 3.03 -10.92
C LEU A 597 16.14 1.52 -10.82
N ARG A 598 16.53 0.76 -11.85
CA ARG A 598 16.37 -0.70 -11.85
C ARG A 598 17.44 -1.43 -11.07
N SER A 599 18.52 -0.77 -10.70
CA SER A 599 19.67 -1.37 -9.98
C SER A 599 19.56 -1.23 -8.46
N ILE A 600 18.81 -0.25 -7.96
CA ILE A 600 18.65 0.04 -6.53
C ILE A 600 17.48 -0.70 -5.88
#